data_61310d23504e8444f0bfd89b0c584ec9
#
_entry.id   61310d23504e8444f0bfd89b0c584ec9
#
_cell.length_a   1.000
_cell.length_b   1.000
_cell.length_c   1.000
_cell.angle_alpha   90.00
_cell.angle_beta   90.00
_cell.angle_gamma   90.00
#
_symmetry.space_group_name_H-M   'P 1'
#
loop_
_entity.id
_entity.type
_entity.pdbx_description
1 polymer ?
#
loop_
_entity_poly.entity_id
_entity_poly.type
_entity_poly.pdbx_seq_one_letter_code
_entity_poly.pdbx_strand_id
1 'polypeptide(L)'
;MATDAIGGETPTLFLRKATGLVRGWSVRDSIIYACLATNFVTLGLYEFTFAGPAFPKGQFITAVLISGVWVSFLVIAYAGLVVTIPRAGGDYVWQSRILGGGIGFVLAATGWWFILWLWAPIYGNILSVQLFQPLWATLKWTWPAGGAAWFGTKNGIFIVTLITIALAGVLVSLGMAGYAKIQRWFFLGGMVGFAVIVVLLLVNSHASFVSSFNLEGQKLFGLHNAYQATNVAAHKAGYTTSPFGFGPLGPTMLLVPAFMFFLLWPNWGTTLYGEVRGASDFRRVFTGMFAGLWITVICTVIFFLLVAKTMGWDFYQNLNSLDYNLTPTFGIWPYPFMFAGWLVHNTAFQVVLILVLSLWFFAWVGTLFLSSTRVIFAAAFDRVLPDRAAEVSERRKVPVWSLILMLLPAAGLAAVYAYSTTFRTYTLD
;
A
#
# COMPACT_ATOMS: atom_id res chain seq x y z
N MET A 1 -56.66 -31.15 -13.92
CA MET A 1 -56.65 -29.72 -13.77
C MET A 1 -55.30 -29.34 -13.20
N ALA A 2 -54.59 -28.63 -13.99
CA ALA A 2 -53.21 -28.30 -13.74
C ALA A 2 -53.09 -27.24 -12.63
N THR A 3 -52.21 -27.44 -11.69
CA THR A 3 -51.59 -26.40 -10.89
C THR A 3 -50.11 -26.41 -11.23
N ASP A 4 -49.75 -25.63 -12.23
CA ASP A 4 -48.37 -25.34 -12.56
C ASP A 4 -47.72 -24.64 -11.36
N ALA A 5 -46.76 -25.33 -10.80
CA ALA A 5 -45.87 -24.76 -9.77
C ALA A 5 -45.02 -23.65 -10.42
N ILE A 6 -45.34 -22.42 -10.10
CA ILE A 6 -44.50 -21.28 -10.37
C ILE A 6 -43.18 -21.53 -9.60
N GLY A 7 -42.21 -22.03 -10.29
CA GLY A 7 -40.83 -22.12 -9.77
C GLY A 7 -40.26 -20.75 -9.48
N GLY A 8 -40.46 -20.28 -8.24
CA GLY A 8 -39.92 -19.01 -7.77
C GLY A 8 -38.40 -19.07 -7.77
N GLU A 9 -37.75 -18.47 -8.75
CA GLU A 9 -36.29 -18.16 -8.66
C GLU A 9 -36.10 -17.33 -7.40
N THR A 10 -35.24 -17.81 -6.53
CA THR A 10 -34.93 -17.15 -5.27
C THR A 10 -34.48 -15.70 -5.52
N PRO A 11 -34.92 -14.72 -4.69
CA PRO A 11 -34.58 -13.30 -4.85
C PRO A 11 -33.08 -13.03 -4.98
N THR A 12 -32.24 -13.90 -4.43
CA THR A 12 -30.76 -13.84 -4.52
C THR A 12 -30.23 -14.09 -5.92
N LEU A 13 -30.86 -14.96 -6.72
CA LEU A 13 -30.48 -15.21 -8.12
C LEU A 13 -30.86 -14.00 -9.01
N PHE A 14 -32.00 -13.40 -8.76
CA PHE A 14 -32.44 -12.22 -9.51
C PHE A 14 -31.54 -11.01 -9.27
N LEU A 15 -31.14 -10.74 -8.02
CA LEU A 15 -30.21 -9.66 -7.69
C LEU A 15 -28.84 -9.84 -8.32
N ARG A 16 -28.32 -11.08 -8.44
CA ARG A 16 -27.07 -11.37 -9.14
C ARG A 16 -27.13 -11.03 -10.63
N LYS A 17 -28.21 -11.38 -11.30
CA LYS A 17 -28.39 -11.05 -12.72
C LYS A 17 -28.56 -9.53 -12.93
N ALA A 18 -29.19 -8.82 -12.00
CA ALA A 18 -29.43 -7.40 -12.10
C ALA A 18 -28.14 -6.55 -12.01
N THR A 19 -27.16 -6.93 -11.15
CA THR A 19 -25.92 -6.16 -10.99
C THR A 19 -24.83 -6.48 -12.00
N GLY A 20 -24.91 -7.62 -12.70
CA GLY A 20 -23.86 -8.09 -13.61
C GLY A 20 -22.54 -8.50 -12.94
N LEU A 21 -22.38 -8.29 -11.62
CA LEU A 21 -21.20 -8.70 -10.87
C LEU A 21 -21.28 -10.17 -10.43
N VAL A 22 -20.13 -10.85 -10.35
CA VAL A 22 -20.06 -12.29 -10.06
C VAL A 22 -19.20 -12.56 -8.83
N ARG A 23 -19.67 -13.43 -7.92
CA ARG A 23 -18.90 -13.86 -6.75
C ARG A 23 -17.75 -14.80 -7.17
N GLY A 24 -16.55 -14.22 -7.33
CA GLY A 24 -15.35 -14.92 -7.79
C GLY A 24 -14.30 -15.17 -6.71
N TRP A 25 -14.30 -14.41 -5.60
CA TRP A 25 -13.27 -14.48 -4.59
C TRP A 25 -13.55 -15.48 -3.46
N SER A 26 -12.48 -16.07 -2.96
CA SER A 26 -12.46 -16.91 -1.76
C SER A 26 -12.00 -16.11 -0.54
N VAL A 27 -12.12 -16.71 0.66
CA VAL A 27 -11.55 -16.14 1.91
C VAL A 27 -10.03 -15.92 1.78
N ARG A 28 -9.32 -16.84 1.10
CA ARG A 28 -7.88 -16.68 0.84
C ARG A 28 -7.58 -15.42 0.04
N ASP A 29 -8.38 -15.11 -0.97
CA ASP A 29 -8.21 -13.88 -1.76
C ASP A 29 -8.46 -12.64 -0.93
N SER A 30 -9.41 -12.70 0.01
CA SER A 30 -9.68 -11.62 0.95
C SER A 30 -8.53 -11.40 1.94
N ILE A 31 -7.86 -12.46 2.43
CA ILE A 31 -6.66 -12.36 3.27
C ILE A 31 -5.53 -11.68 2.50
N ILE A 32 -5.25 -12.16 1.29
CA ILE A 32 -4.20 -11.58 0.44
C ILE A 32 -4.50 -10.10 0.14
N TYR A 33 -5.75 -9.80 -0.19
CA TYR A 33 -6.18 -8.42 -0.42
C TYR A 33 -5.97 -7.54 0.82
N ALA A 34 -6.32 -8.01 2.01
CA ALA A 34 -6.14 -7.27 3.25
C ALA A 34 -4.65 -7.03 3.56
N CYS A 35 -3.78 -8.04 3.37
CA CYS A 35 -2.32 -7.88 3.48
C CYS A 35 -1.79 -6.82 2.50
N LEU A 36 -2.28 -6.82 1.26
CA LEU A 36 -1.87 -5.85 0.25
C LEU A 36 -2.47 -4.47 0.49
N ALA A 37 -3.67 -4.38 1.04
CA ALA A 37 -4.27 -3.10 1.37
C ALA A 37 -3.54 -2.40 2.52
N THR A 38 -3.18 -3.12 3.59
CA THR A 38 -2.36 -2.61 4.70
C THR A 38 -0.90 -2.38 4.30
N ASN A 39 -0.39 -3.22 3.45
CA ASN A 39 0.85 -3.10 2.70
C ASN A 39 2.11 -2.66 3.46
N PHE A 40 2.70 -3.61 4.18
CA PHE A 40 3.98 -3.41 4.87
C PHE A 40 5.14 -3.05 3.91
N VAL A 41 5.27 -3.79 2.79
CA VAL A 41 6.47 -3.72 1.92
C VAL A 41 6.59 -2.40 1.15
N THR A 42 5.47 -1.77 0.80
CA THR A 42 5.48 -0.51 0.04
C THR A 42 5.05 0.67 0.90
N LEU A 43 3.77 0.76 1.27
CA LEU A 43 3.26 1.87 2.05
C LEU A 43 3.90 1.95 3.45
N GLY A 44 4.03 0.82 4.16
CA GLY A 44 4.62 0.79 5.49
C GLY A 44 6.07 1.28 5.48
N LEU A 45 6.92 0.76 4.57
CA LEU A 45 8.31 1.22 4.47
C LEU A 45 8.41 2.71 4.11
N TYR A 46 7.51 3.21 3.27
CA TYR A 46 7.44 4.62 2.92
C TYR A 46 7.06 5.46 4.14
N GLU A 47 6.02 5.07 4.86
CA GLU A 47 5.54 5.73 6.09
C GLU A 47 6.62 5.78 7.19
N PHE A 48 7.39 4.71 7.37
CA PHE A 48 8.42 4.66 8.41
C PHE A 48 9.54 5.68 8.21
N THR A 49 9.77 6.14 6.97
CA THR A 49 10.73 7.20 6.68
C THR A 49 10.31 8.55 7.29
N PHE A 50 9.02 8.78 7.39
CA PHE A 50 8.47 10.02 7.99
C PHE A 50 8.21 9.88 9.49
N ALA A 51 7.72 8.72 9.90
CA ALA A 51 7.27 8.48 11.27
C ALA A 51 8.41 8.68 12.31
N GLY A 52 9.61 8.17 12.03
CA GLY A 52 10.76 8.32 12.91
C GLY A 52 11.20 9.77 13.09
N PRO A 53 11.50 10.50 12.02
CA PRO A 53 11.86 11.91 12.09
C PRO A 53 10.78 12.82 12.70
N ALA A 54 9.51 12.58 12.39
CA ALA A 54 8.40 13.36 12.94
C ALA A 54 8.19 13.10 14.45
N PHE A 55 8.45 11.87 14.92
CA PHE A 55 8.23 11.44 16.30
C PHE A 55 9.47 10.71 16.87
N PRO A 56 10.62 11.39 16.99
CA PRO A 56 11.91 10.74 17.27
C PRO A 56 11.99 10.04 18.63
N LYS A 57 11.09 10.34 19.57
CA LYS A 57 11.02 9.68 20.88
C LYS A 57 10.03 8.50 20.93
N GLY A 58 9.30 8.25 19.87
CA GLY A 58 8.32 7.16 19.80
C GLY A 58 8.97 5.79 19.58
N GLN A 59 8.39 4.74 20.16
CA GLN A 59 8.84 3.35 20.04
C GLN A 59 8.01 2.60 18.98
N PHE A 60 8.63 2.22 17.89
CA PHE A 60 7.96 1.66 16.71
C PHE A 60 7.26 0.33 16.98
N ILE A 61 7.91 -0.60 17.69
CA ILE A 61 7.30 -1.89 18.01
C ILE A 61 6.05 -1.71 18.86
N THR A 62 6.12 -0.89 19.91
CA THR A 62 4.96 -0.60 20.76
C THR A 62 3.85 0.07 19.98
N ALA A 63 4.19 1.06 19.13
CA ALA A 63 3.21 1.77 18.31
C ALA A 63 2.49 0.83 17.33
N VAL A 64 3.20 -0.05 16.62
CA VAL A 64 2.57 -0.98 15.66
C VAL A 64 1.69 -2.01 16.37
N LEU A 65 2.10 -2.52 17.56
CA LEU A 65 1.29 -3.45 18.32
C LEU A 65 0.01 -2.81 18.85
N ILE A 66 0.10 -1.60 19.42
CA ILE A 66 -1.08 -0.83 19.86
C ILE A 66 -2.01 -0.58 18.67
N SER A 67 -1.46 -0.12 17.55
CA SER A 67 -2.24 0.14 16.33
C SER A 67 -2.92 -1.12 15.79
N GLY A 68 -2.23 -2.26 15.78
CA GLY A 68 -2.80 -3.55 15.39
C GLY A 68 -4.00 -3.96 16.26
N VAL A 69 -3.90 -3.76 17.57
CA VAL A 69 -5.00 -4.01 18.51
C VAL A 69 -6.17 -3.06 18.23
N TRP A 70 -5.93 -1.77 18.09
CA TRP A 70 -6.98 -0.79 17.78
C TRP A 70 -7.69 -1.08 16.45
N VAL A 71 -6.93 -1.35 15.40
CA VAL A 71 -7.50 -1.67 14.08
C VAL A 71 -8.26 -3.01 14.11
N SER A 72 -7.94 -3.93 15.04
CA SER A 72 -8.74 -5.15 15.21
C SER A 72 -10.19 -4.87 15.62
N PHE A 73 -10.44 -3.85 16.44
CA PHE A 73 -11.82 -3.43 16.75
C PHE A 73 -12.53 -2.86 15.51
N LEU A 74 -11.80 -2.10 14.67
CA LEU A 74 -12.34 -1.64 13.40
C LEU A 74 -12.72 -2.84 12.50
N VAL A 75 -11.87 -3.86 12.41
CA VAL A 75 -12.13 -5.09 11.64
C VAL A 75 -13.39 -5.81 12.14
N ILE A 76 -13.60 -5.89 13.46
CA ILE A 76 -14.82 -6.49 14.03
C ILE A 76 -16.07 -5.72 13.59
N ALA A 77 -16.05 -4.38 13.69
CA ALA A 77 -17.16 -3.54 13.28
C ALA A 77 -17.48 -3.69 11.79
N TYR A 78 -16.47 -3.64 10.93
CA TYR A 78 -16.64 -3.80 9.49
C TYR A 78 -17.09 -5.21 9.10
N ALA A 79 -16.62 -6.26 9.78
CA ALA A 79 -17.10 -7.61 9.56
C ALA A 79 -18.60 -7.72 9.88
N GLY A 80 -19.07 -7.09 10.96
CA GLY A 80 -20.48 -7.00 11.29
C GLY A 80 -21.31 -6.30 10.22
N LEU A 81 -20.84 -5.15 9.72
CA LEU A 81 -21.51 -4.39 8.65
C LEU A 81 -21.58 -5.19 7.34
N VAL A 82 -20.49 -5.85 6.95
CA VAL A 82 -20.47 -6.71 5.76
C VAL A 82 -21.51 -7.81 5.81
N VAL A 83 -21.61 -8.51 6.95
CA VAL A 83 -22.53 -9.64 7.10
C VAL A 83 -23.98 -9.23 7.04
N THR A 84 -24.30 -8.04 7.57
CA THR A 84 -25.68 -7.51 7.53
C THR A 84 -26.10 -7.08 6.12
N ILE A 85 -25.20 -6.47 5.35
CA ILE A 85 -25.48 -6.02 3.98
C ILE A 85 -24.31 -6.38 3.05
N PRO A 86 -24.18 -7.63 2.60
CA PRO A 86 -23.05 -8.11 1.80
C PRO A 86 -23.19 -7.69 0.33
N ARG A 87 -23.12 -6.38 0.06
CA ARG A 87 -23.23 -5.78 -1.29
C ARG A 87 -21.90 -5.14 -1.72
N ALA A 88 -21.72 -5.04 -3.03
CA ALA A 88 -20.64 -4.24 -3.60
C ALA A 88 -20.86 -2.76 -3.28
N GLY A 89 -19.77 -2.03 -3.00
CA GLY A 89 -19.83 -0.62 -2.64
C GLY A 89 -19.70 -0.33 -1.14
N GLY A 90 -19.68 -1.38 -0.29
CA GLY A 90 -19.32 -1.31 1.14
C GLY A 90 -19.87 -0.08 1.89
N ASP A 91 -18.96 0.81 2.30
CA ASP A 91 -19.30 2.01 3.10
C ASP A 91 -20.40 2.87 2.50
N TYR A 92 -20.39 3.10 1.19
CA TYR A 92 -21.47 3.85 0.55
C TYR A 92 -22.83 3.20 0.81
N VAL A 93 -22.88 1.87 0.70
CA VAL A 93 -24.14 1.13 0.87
C VAL A 93 -24.67 1.27 2.29
N TRP A 94 -23.83 1.19 3.30
CA TRP A 94 -24.23 1.31 4.71
C TRP A 94 -24.53 2.74 5.09
N GLN A 95 -23.64 3.67 4.75
CA GLN A 95 -23.77 5.08 5.07
C GLN A 95 -25.03 5.69 4.45
N SER A 96 -25.33 5.39 3.19
CA SER A 96 -26.50 5.89 2.49
C SER A 96 -27.82 5.37 3.09
N ARG A 97 -27.83 4.20 3.69
CA ARG A 97 -29.02 3.58 4.28
C ARG A 97 -29.22 3.92 5.76
N ILE A 98 -28.13 4.18 6.47
CA ILE A 98 -28.18 4.50 7.91
C ILE A 98 -28.23 6.00 8.15
N LEU A 99 -27.41 6.78 7.42
CA LEU A 99 -27.27 8.23 7.61
C LEU A 99 -28.09 9.06 6.60
N GLY A 100 -28.70 8.37 5.61
CA GLY A 100 -29.40 9.01 4.51
C GLY A 100 -28.54 9.22 3.27
N GLY A 101 -29.19 9.25 2.10
CA GLY A 101 -28.53 9.23 0.79
C GLY A 101 -27.52 10.36 0.55
N GLY A 102 -27.86 11.60 0.96
CA GLY A 102 -26.97 12.75 0.78
C GLY A 102 -25.69 12.67 1.61
N ILE A 103 -25.80 12.42 2.90
CA ILE A 103 -24.64 12.30 3.80
C ILE A 103 -23.80 11.10 3.38
N GLY A 104 -24.42 9.95 3.15
CA GLY A 104 -23.72 8.73 2.72
C GLY A 104 -22.97 8.92 1.40
N PHE A 105 -23.54 9.68 0.45
CA PHE A 105 -22.85 10.00 -0.80
C PHE A 105 -21.61 10.88 -0.56
N VAL A 106 -21.74 11.96 0.20
CA VAL A 106 -20.60 12.86 0.48
C VAL A 106 -19.47 12.12 1.18
N LEU A 107 -19.78 11.34 2.22
CA LEU A 107 -18.77 10.57 2.95
C LEU A 107 -18.07 9.52 2.04
N ALA A 108 -18.85 8.83 1.22
CA ALA A 108 -18.29 7.86 0.29
C ALA A 108 -17.49 8.52 -0.84
N ALA A 109 -17.94 9.66 -1.37
CA ALA A 109 -17.21 10.39 -2.40
C ALA A 109 -15.86 10.86 -1.89
N THR A 110 -15.82 11.51 -0.73
CA THR A 110 -14.60 12.03 -0.14
C THR A 110 -13.64 10.94 0.30
N GLY A 111 -14.14 9.90 0.99
CA GLY A 111 -13.30 8.87 1.61
C GLY A 111 -12.88 7.73 0.66
N TRP A 112 -13.50 7.58 -0.53
CA TRP A 112 -13.29 6.39 -1.35
C TRP A 112 -12.80 6.65 -2.76
N TRP A 113 -13.16 7.75 -3.41
CA TRP A 113 -12.62 8.01 -4.74
C TRP A 113 -11.91 9.35 -4.89
N PHE A 114 -12.36 10.43 -4.22
CA PHE A 114 -11.62 11.70 -4.27
C PHE A 114 -10.25 11.58 -3.63
N ILE A 115 -10.14 10.88 -2.49
CA ILE A 115 -8.87 10.63 -1.84
C ILE A 115 -7.89 9.89 -2.77
N LEU A 116 -8.37 8.93 -3.58
CA LEU A 116 -7.49 8.20 -4.50
C LEU A 116 -7.03 9.02 -5.69
N TRP A 117 -7.79 10.02 -6.11
CA TRP A 117 -7.31 10.97 -7.11
C TRP A 117 -6.07 11.73 -6.60
N LEU A 118 -6.08 12.08 -5.30
CA LEU A 118 -4.97 12.75 -4.63
C LEU A 118 -3.80 11.79 -4.36
N TRP A 119 -4.09 10.52 -4.12
CA TRP A 119 -3.09 9.53 -3.74
C TRP A 119 -2.41 8.83 -4.91
N ALA A 120 -2.97 8.86 -6.10
CA ALA A 120 -2.33 8.28 -7.27
C ALA A 120 -0.90 8.82 -7.51
N PRO A 121 -0.61 10.11 -7.34
CA PRO A 121 0.76 10.64 -7.39
C PRO A 121 1.68 10.08 -6.31
N ILE A 122 1.18 9.88 -5.09
CA ILE A 122 1.96 9.27 -4.00
C ILE A 122 2.35 7.83 -4.37
N TYR A 123 1.44 7.08 -5.00
CA TYR A 123 1.76 5.74 -5.50
C TYR A 123 2.82 5.77 -6.60
N GLY A 124 2.78 6.76 -7.48
CA GLY A 124 3.83 7.00 -8.46
C GLY A 124 5.17 7.32 -7.81
N ASN A 125 5.17 8.14 -6.76
CA ASN A 125 6.36 8.42 -5.98
C ASN A 125 6.90 7.16 -5.29
N ILE A 126 6.06 6.36 -4.64
CA ILE A 126 6.47 5.09 -4.01
C ILE A 126 7.09 4.14 -5.04
N LEU A 127 6.49 3.99 -6.23
CA LEU A 127 7.07 3.18 -7.31
C LEU A 127 8.42 3.73 -7.77
N SER A 128 8.55 5.05 -7.83
CA SER A 128 9.81 5.72 -8.17
C SER A 128 10.91 5.36 -7.17
N VAL A 129 10.66 5.54 -5.87
CA VAL A 129 11.69 5.38 -4.84
C VAL A 129 11.97 3.92 -4.47
N GLN A 130 11.03 3.00 -4.67
CA GLN A 130 11.20 1.59 -4.29
C GLN A 130 11.54 0.65 -5.46
N LEU A 131 11.36 1.10 -6.70
CA LEU A 131 11.74 0.32 -7.88
C LEU A 131 12.75 1.06 -8.75
N PHE A 132 12.37 2.23 -9.30
CA PHE A 132 13.19 2.87 -10.33
C PHE A 132 14.50 3.42 -9.77
N GLN A 133 14.49 4.14 -8.66
CA GLN A 133 15.71 4.66 -8.05
C GLN A 133 16.69 3.54 -7.66
N PRO A 134 16.30 2.52 -6.86
CA PRO A 134 17.22 1.46 -6.49
C PRO A 134 17.70 0.63 -7.68
N LEU A 135 16.84 0.38 -8.67
CA LEU A 135 17.21 -0.38 -9.86
C LEU A 135 18.24 0.37 -10.71
N TRP A 136 17.99 1.66 -11.01
CA TRP A 136 18.91 2.51 -11.78
C TRP A 136 20.25 2.71 -11.08
N ALA A 137 20.22 2.93 -9.76
CA ALA A 137 21.45 3.03 -8.96
C ALA A 137 22.27 1.74 -9.02
N THR A 138 21.63 0.58 -8.83
CA THR A 138 22.30 -0.73 -8.83
C THR A 138 22.90 -1.06 -10.21
N LEU A 139 22.19 -0.69 -11.30
CA LEU A 139 22.67 -0.89 -12.68
C LEU A 139 23.61 0.22 -13.17
N LYS A 140 23.82 1.28 -12.37
CA LYS A 140 24.60 2.47 -12.76
C LYS A 140 24.13 3.12 -14.06
N TRP A 141 22.83 3.10 -14.33
CA TRP A 141 22.28 3.71 -15.51
C TRP A 141 22.24 5.23 -15.38
N THR A 142 22.77 5.92 -16.40
CA THR A 142 22.87 7.38 -16.42
C THR A 142 21.74 8.06 -17.21
N TRP A 143 21.00 7.31 -18.01
CA TRP A 143 19.82 7.81 -18.73
C TRP A 143 18.55 7.46 -17.93
N PRO A 144 17.58 8.39 -17.77
CA PRO A 144 17.63 9.81 -18.14
C PRO A 144 18.75 10.61 -17.44
N ALA A 145 19.09 11.80 -17.95
CA ALA A 145 20.13 12.64 -17.36
C ALA A 145 19.87 12.87 -15.86
N GLY A 146 20.83 12.50 -15.01
CA GLY A 146 20.68 12.41 -13.56
C GLY A 146 20.49 10.97 -13.01
N GLY A 147 20.34 9.97 -13.91
CA GLY A 147 20.27 8.55 -13.53
C GLY A 147 19.14 8.26 -12.53
N ALA A 148 19.47 7.58 -11.44
CA ALA A 148 18.49 7.21 -10.40
C ALA A 148 17.79 8.42 -9.77
N ALA A 149 18.49 9.53 -9.55
CA ALA A 149 17.95 10.73 -8.94
C ALA A 149 16.86 11.41 -9.81
N TRP A 150 16.89 11.20 -11.13
CA TRP A 150 15.87 11.75 -12.04
C TRP A 150 14.45 11.33 -11.66
N PHE A 151 14.28 10.12 -11.16
CA PHE A 151 12.97 9.61 -10.73
C PHE A 151 12.40 10.31 -9.48
N GLY A 152 13.21 11.06 -8.73
CA GLY A 152 12.77 11.96 -7.67
C GLY A 152 12.45 13.38 -8.14
N THR A 153 12.73 13.72 -9.42
CA THR A 153 12.40 15.04 -9.98
C THR A 153 10.90 15.15 -10.30
N LYS A 154 10.43 16.39 -10.50
CA LYS A 154 9.03 16.66 -10.93
C LYS A 154 8.62 15.85 -12.15
N ASN A 155 9.46 15.81 -13.17
CA ASN A 155 9.18 15.06 -14.41
C ASN A 155 9.21 13.55 -14.18
N GLY A 156 10.17 13.05 -13.38
CA GLY A 156 10.26 11.65 -13.04
C GLY A 156 9.03 11.18 -12.30
N ILE A 157 8.63 11.86 -11.23
CA ILE A 157 7.42 11.56 -10.44
C ILE A 157 6.17 11.62 -11.34
N PHE A 158 6.02 12.64 -12.18
CA PHE A 158 4.88 12.75 -13.08
C PHE A 158 4.76 11.54 -14.03
N ILE A 159 5.85 11.19 -14.72
CA ILE A 159 5.85 10.06 -15.68
C ILE A 159 5.60 8.74 -14.96
N VAL A 160 6.26 8.49 -13.82
CA VAL A 160 6.05 7.26 -13.04
C VAL A 160 4.62 7.19 -12.50
N THR A 161 4.02 8.33 -12.14
CA THR A 161 2.60 8.38 -11.74
C THR A 161 1.68 7.97 -12.88
N LEU A 162 1.92 8.48 -14.10
CA LEU A 162 1.12 8.07 -15.27
C LEU A 162 1.26 6.56 -15.57
N ILE A 163 2.48 6.02 -15.46
CA ILE A 163 2.72 4.58 -15.58
C ILE A 163 1.92 3.82 -14.50
N THR A 164 1.94 4.29 -13.27
CA THR A 164 1.20 3.68 -12.15
C THR A 164 -0.31 3.67 -12.39
N ILE A 165 -0.87 4.79 -12.85
CA ILE A 165 -2.30 4.91 -13.18
C ILE A 165 -2.67 3.96 -14.34
N ALA A 166 -1.87 3.92 -15.39
CA ALA A 166 -2.08 3.01 -16.52
C ALA A 166 -2.03 1.53 -16.06
N LEU A 167 -1.06 1.19 -15.21
CA LEU A 167 -0.94 -0.14 -14.63
C LEU A 167 -2.16 -0.51 -13.78
N ALA A 168 -2.62 0.39 -12.91
CA ALA A 168 -3.83 0.20 -12.13
C ALA A 168 -5.05 -0.05 -13.04
N GLY A 169 -5.17 0.74 -14.09
CA GLY A 169 -6.23 0.58 -15.11
C GLY A 169 -6.22 -0.79 -15.78
N VAL A 170 -5.04 -1.25 -16.21
CA VAL A 170 -4.86 -2.58 -16.79
C VAL A 170 -5.25 -3.67 -15.79
N LEU A 171 -4.72 -3.63 -14.56
CA LEU A 171 -4.98 -4.64 -13.55
C LEU A 171 -6.47 -4.73 -13.18
N VAL A 172 -7.12 -3.59 -12.95
CA VAL A 172 -8.55 -3.55 -12.62
C VAL A 172 -9.42 -4.02 -13.80
N SER A 173 -9.01 -3.72 -15.03
CA SER A 173 -9.73 -4.14 -16.25
C SER A 173 -9.74 -5.65 -16.48
N LEU A 174 -8.89 -6.43 -15.78
CA LEU A 174 -8.89 -7.88 -15.83
C LEU A 174 -10.13 -8.51 -15.15
N GLY A 175 -10.87 -7.71 -14.37
CA GLY A 175 -11.98 -8.18 -13.55
C GLY A 175 -11.55 -8.98 -12.33
N MET A 176 -12.51 -9.31 -11.46
CA MET A 176 -12.23 -9.94 -10.16
C MET A 176 -11.41 -11.24 -10.25
N ALA A 177 -11.75 -12.13 -11.17
CA ALA A 177 -11.07 -13.42 -11.30
C ALA A 177 -9.64 -13.27 -11.84
N GLY A 178 -9.45 -12.42 -12.85
CA GLY A 178 -8.12 -12.14 -13.43
C GLY A 178 -7.23 -11.44 -12.42
N TYR A 179 -7.76 -10.42 -11.75
CA TYR A 179 -7.05 -9.70 -10.71
C TYR A 179 -6.63 -10.62 -9.54
N ALA A 180 -7.54 -11.46 -9.03
CA ALA A 180 -7.22 -12.41 -7.96
C ALA A 180 -6.08 -13.35 -8.31
N LYS A 181 -6.01 -13.81 -9.57
CA LYS A 181 -4.92 -14.69 -10.03
C LYS A 181 -3.57 -13.98 -10.01
N ILE A 182 -3.50 -12.78 -10.56
CA ILE A 182 -2.26 -11.97 -10.58
C ILE A 182 -1.86 -11.58 -9.16
N GLN A 183 -2.81 -11.11 -8.36
CA GLN A 183 -2.61 -10.73 -6.96
C GLN A 183 -1.98 -11.88 -6.14
N ARG A 184 -2.44 -13.11 -6.31
CA ARG A 184 -1.86 -14.27 -5.62
C ARG A 184 -0.40 -14.50 -5.97
N TRP A 185 -0.06 -14.48 -7.26
CA TRP A 185 1.30 -14.72 -7.71
C TRP A 185 2.25 -13.59 -7.29
N PHE A 186 1.81 -12.36 -7.42
CA PHE A 186 2.61 -11.21 -7.04
C PHE A 186 2.80 -11.12 -5.52
N PHE A 187 1.75 -11.42 -4.75
CA PHE A 187 1.85 -11.53 -3.30
C PHE A 187 2.86 -12.61 -2.88
N LEU A 188 2.75 -13.81 -3.46
CA LEU A 188 3.69 -14.89 -3.17
C LEU A 188 5.13 -14.52 -3.55
N GLY A 189 5.33 -13.93 -4.73
CA GLY A 189 6.65 -13.46 -5.16
C GLY A 189 7.21 -12.42 -4.19
N GLY A 190 6.44 -11.41 -3.84
CA GLY A 190 6.84 -10.40 -2.85
C GLY A 190 7.14 -10.99 -1.46
N MET A 191 6.36 -11.99 -1.00
CA MET A 191 6.64 -12.72 0.24
C MET A 191 7.94 -13.51 0.18
N VAL A 192 8.26 -14.10 -0.95
CA VAL A 192 9.58 -14.74 -1.17
C VAL A 192 10.70 -13.71 -1.09
N GLY A 193 10.54 -12.55 -1.73
CA GLY A 193 11.49 -11.44 -1.62
C GLY A 193 11.68 -10.98 -0.18
N PHE A 194 10.59 -10.82 0.56
CA PHE A 194 10.65 -10.47 1.98
C PHE A 194 11.31 -11.56 2.83
N ALA A 195 11.03 -12.84 2.57
CA ALA A 195 11.71 -13.95 3.25
C ALA A 195 13.22 -13.94 3.00
N VAL A 196 13.66 -13.61 1.79
CA VAL A 196 15.09 -13.42 1.48
C VAL A 196 15.68 -12.28 2.30
N ILE A 197 15.00 -11.12 2.42
CA ILE A 197 15.42 -10.02 3.28
C ILE A 197 15.55 -10.46 4.75
N VAL A 198 14.55 -11.18 5.27
CA VAL A 198 14.58 -11.73 6.63
C VAL A 198 15.81 -12.63 6.84
N VAL A 199 16.07 -13.55 5.92
CA VAL A 199 17.22 -14.44 5.99
C VAL A 199 18.53 -13.64 5.94
N LEU A 200 18.68 -12.70 5.01
CA LEU A 200 19.89 -11.87 4.90
C LEU A 200 20.17 -11.11 6.19
N LEU A 201 19.16 -10.46 6.78
CA LEU A 201 19.32 -9.72 8.03
C LEU A 201 19.53 -10.66 9.23
N LEU A 202 18.94 -11.85 9.22
CA LEU A 202 19.07 -12.82 10.31
C LEU A 202 20.47 -13.42 10.40
N VAL A 203 21.06 -13.82 9.27
CA VAL A 203 22.35 -14.56 9.24
C VAL A 203 23.55 -13.62 9.29
N ASN A 204 23.41 -12.36 8.92
CA ASN A 204 24.51 -11.40 8.91
C ASN A 204 24.62 -10.64 10.24
N SER A 205 25.86 -10.29 10.62
CA SER A 205 26.14 -9.45 11.78
C SER A 205 26.05 -7.95 11.43
N HIS A 206 26.00 -7.11 12.45
CA HIS A 206 26.08 -5.66 12.30
C HIS A 206 27.40 -5.23 11.61
N ALA A 207 28.53 -5.80 12.00
CA ALA A 207 29.83 -5.50 11.40
C ALA A 207 29.87 -5.85 9.89
N SER A 208 29.26 -6.99 9.51
CA SER A 208 29.10 -7.38 8.11
C SER A 208 28.26 -6.37 7.33
N PHE A 209 27.17 -5.89 7.91
CA PHE A 209 26.33 -4.86 7.28
C PHE A 209 27.09 -3.55 7.08
N VAL A 210 27.80 -3.04 8.11
CA VAL A 210 28.61 -1.81 8.02
C VAL A 210 29.65 -1.91 6.92
N SER A 211 30.35 -3.03 6.85
CA SER A 211 31.36 -3.28 5.80
C SER A 211 30.74 -3.28 4.40
N SER A 212 29.65 -4.03 4.22
CA SER A 212 28.95 -4.13 2.94
C SER A 212 28.32 -2.80 2.51
N PHE A 213 27.74 -2.05 3.45
CA PHE A 213 27.17 -0.74 3.20
C PHE A 213 28.22 0.28 2.74
N ASN A 214 29.39 0.30 3.38
CA ASN A 214 30.50 1.17 2.97
C ASN A 214 31.05 0.77 1.60
N LEU A 215 31.21 -0.54 1.33
CA LEU A 215 31.71 -1.05 0.05
C LEU A 215 30.76 -0.68 -1.11
N GLU A 216 29.49 -1.00 -0.99
CA GLU A 216 28.51 -0.71 -2.06
C GLU A 216 28.20 0.80 -2.16
N GLY A 217 28.22 1.53 -1.04
CA GLY A 217 28.11 3.00 -1.02
C GLY A 217 29.24 3.66 -1.79
N GLN A 218 30.48 3.18 -1.64
CA GLN A 218 31.60 3.66 -2.44
C GLN A 218 31.50 3.25 -3.90
N LYS A 219 31.15 1.98 -4.17
CA LYS A 219 31.03 1.44 -5.53
C LYS A 219 29.93 2.10 -6.37
N LEU A 220 28.76 2.38 -5.78
CA LEU A 220 27.59 2.88 -6.49
C LEU A 220 27.48 4.41 -6.47
N PHE A 221 27.94 5.05 -5.41
CA PHE A 221 27.74 6.48 -5.16
C PHE A 221 29.03 7.26 -4.90
N GLY A 222 30.19 6.60 -4.84
CA GLY A 222 31.48 7.24 -4.56
C GLY A 222 31.65 7.72 -3.12
N LEU A 223 30.83 7.26 -2.18
CA LEU A 223 30.82 7.70 -0.79
C LEU A 223 31.74 6.84 0.08
N HIS A 224 32.80 7.44 0.63
CA HIS A 224 33.69 6.78 1.58
C HIS A 224 33.08 6.77 2.98
N ASN A 225 33.20 5.63 3.69
CA ASN A 225 32.66 5.47 5.05
C ASN A 225 31.21 5.93 5.20
N ALA A 226 30.37 5.57 4.22
CA ALA A 226 29.00 6.05 4.09
C ALA A 226 28.14 5.83 5.36
N TYR A 227 28.38 4.73 6.08
CA TYR A 227 27.70 4.42 7.35
C TYR A 227 27.98 5.49 8.41
N GLN A 228 29.25 5.76 8.68
CA GLN A 228 29.62 6.76 9.69
C GLN A 228 29.29 8.18 9.23
N ALA A 229 29.47 8.47 7.94
CA ALA A 229 29.15 9.78 7.37
C ALA A 229 27.64 10.11 7.54
N THR A 230 26.76 9.12 7.35
CA THR A 230 25.33 9.27 7.59
C THR A 230 25.02 9.60 9.05
N ASN A 231 25.56 8.86 10.01
CA ASN A 231 25.36 9.11 11.43
C ASN A 231 25.85 10.51 11.85
N VAL A 232 27.05 10.89 11.41
CA VAL A 232 27.62 12.21 11.71
C VAL A 232 26.76 13.32 11.11
N ALA A 233 26.28 13.16 9.88
CA ALA A 233 25.45 14.15 9.21
C ALA A 233 24.12 14.37 9.95
N ALA A 234 23.44 13.29 10.36
CA ALA A 234 22.17 13.37 11.10
C ALA A 234 22.36 14.03 12.47
N HIS A 235 23.39 13.64 13.22
CA HIS A 235 23.69 14.26 14.51
C HIS A 235 24.05 15.74 14.37
N LYS A 236 24.82 16.10 13.34
CA LYS A 236 25.15 17.50 13.03
C LYS A 236 23.89 18.32 12.68
N ALA A 237 22.91 17.69 12.06
CA ALA A 237 21.59 18.30 11.81
C ALA A 237 20.70 18.37 13.08
N GLY A 238 21.19 17.92 14.23
CA GLY A 238 20.47 17.93 15.52
C GLY A 238 19.51 16.79 15.75
N TYR A 239 19.51 15.76 14.88
CA TYR A 239 18.65 14.60 15.05
C TYR A 239 19.23 13.62 16.08
N THR A 240 18.37 13.21 17.02
CA THR A 240 18.67 12.17 18.02
C THR A 240 17.49 11.21 18.08
N THR A 241 17.76 9.94 17.91
CA THR A 241 16.72 8.89 18.00
C THR A 241 16.61 8.35 19.42
N SER A 242 15.43 7.82 19.76
CA SER A 242 15.26 7.01 20.97
C SER A 242 15.92 5.66 20.81
N PRO A 243 16.50 5.09 21.88
CA PRO A 243 16.95 3.71 21.88
C PRO A 243 15.82 2.77 21.46
N PHE A 244 16.18 1.71 20.73
CA PHE A 244 15.24 0.68 20.33
C PHE A 244 14.67 -0.05 21.55
N GLY A 245 13.34 -0.15 21.66
CA GLY A 245 12.69 -0.78 22.80
C GLY A 245 11.17 -0.65 22.82
N PHE A 246 10.58 -0.74 23.99
CA PHE A 246 9.14 -0.75 24.22
C PHE A 246 8.58 0.46 25.01
N GLY A 247 9.40 1.27 25.59
CA GLY A 247 8.99 2.44 26.38
C GLY A 247 9.54 3.72 25.81
N PRO A 248 9.25 4.92 26.30
CA PRO A 248 8.11 5.30 27.15
C PRO A 248 6.80 5.42 26.35
N LEU A 249 5.65 5.18 27.00
CA LEU A 249 4.34 5.18 26.32
C LEU A 249 3.89 6.56 25.84
N GLY A 250 4.12 7.63 26.62
CA GLY A 250 3.65 8.97 26.27
C GLY A 250 4.08 9.43 24.86
N PRO A 251 5.38 9.52 24.55
CA PRO A 251 5.87 9.84 23.20
C PRO A 251 5.44 8.83 22.14
N THR A 252 5.30 7.54 22.51
CA THR A 252 4.88 6.48 21.59
C THR A 252 3.43 6.64 21.14
N MET A 253 2.55 7.16 22.01
CA MET A 253 1.16 7.43 21.62
C MET A 253 1.02 8.49 20.54
N LEU A 254 1.98 9.40 20.39
CA LEU A 254 2.00 10.35 19.27
C LEU A 254 2.35 9.67 17.94
N LEU A 255 3.07 8.55 18.00
CA LEU A 255 3.42 7.77 16.81
C LEU A 255 2.30 6.81 16.37
N VAL A 256 1.39 6.43 17.30
CA VAL A 256 0.29 5.49 17.02
C VAL A 256 -0.58 5.92 15.83
N PRO A 257 -1.00 7.18 15.65
CA PRO A 257 -1.79 7.58 14.48
C PRO A 257 -1.11 7.28 13.14
N ALA A 258 0.21 7.48 13.01
CA ALA A 258 0.95 7.13 11.80
C ALA A 258 0.91 5.62 11.53
N PHE A 259 1.12 4.79 12.56
CA PHE A 259 1.02 3.34 12.41
C PHE A 259 -0.41 2.86 12.17
N MET A 260 -1.41 3.50 12.75
CA MET A 260 -2.81 3.23 12.43
C MET A 260 -3.11 3.56 10.97
N PHE A 261 -2.54 4.64 10.44
CA PHE A 261 -2.75 5.05 9.07
C PHE A 261 -2.37 3.95 8.07
N PHE A 262 -1.21 3.31 8.20
CA PHE A 262 -0.86 2.24 7.28
C PHE A 262 -1.58 0.91 7.55
N LEU A 263 -2.10 0.67 8.77
CA LEU A 263 -2.76 -0.58 9.16
C LEU A 263 -4.28 -0.59 8.94
N LEU A 264 -4.94 0.55 8.82
CA LEU A 264 -6.41 0.63 8.84
C LEU A 264 -7.11 0.10 7.57
N TRP A 265 -6.39 -0.19 6.52
CA TRP A 265 -6.89 -0.48 5.18
C TRP A 265 -7.54 -1.85 4.90
N PRO A 266 -7.62 -2.83 5.83
CA PRO A 266 -8.41 -4.05 5.62
C PRO A 266 -9.88 -3.76 5.30
N ASN A 267 -10.41 -2.62 5.78
CA ASN A 267 -11.77 -2.14 5.52
C ASN A 267 -12.04 -1.87 4.03
N TRP A 268 -11.03 -1.55 3.23
CA TRP A 268 -11.19 -1.33 1.79
C TRP A 268 -11.68 -2.57 1.05
N GLY A 269 -11.35 -3.77 1.55
CA GLY A 269 -11.91 -5.02 1.06
C GLY A 269 -13.43 -5.11 1.17
N THR A 270 -14.04 -4.37 2.09
CA THR A 270 -15.49 -4.43 2.35
C THR A 270 -16.32 -4.01 1.14
N THR A 271 -15.82 -3.13 0.30
CA THR A 271 -16.49 -2.72 -0.96
C THR A 271 -16.64 -3.87 -1.95
N LEU A 272 -15.80 -4.92 -1.81
CA LEU A 272 -15.74 -6.07 -2.71
C LEU A 272 -16.54 -7.27 -2.20
N TYR A 273 -17.00 -7.27 -0.94
CA TYR A 273 -17.62 -8.46 -0.35
C TYR A 273 -18.95 -8.86 -1.04
N GLY A 274 -19.56 -8.00 -1.82
CA GLY A 274 -20.64 -8.40 -2.74
C GLY A 274 -20.20 -9.45 -3.77
N GLU A 275 -18.90 -9.51 -4.08
CA GLU A 275 -18.25 -10.43 -5.05
C GLU A 275 -17.45 -11.55 -4.36
N VAL A 276 -17.46 -11.63 -3.00
CA VAL A 276 -16.79 -12.68 -2.21
C VAL A 276 -17.75 -13.80 -1.84
N ARG A 277 -17.30 -15.04 -1.95
CA ARG A 277 -18.08 -16.22 -1.56
C ARG A 277 -18.17 -16.32 -0.04
N GLY A 278 -19.38 -16.51 0.50
CA GLY A 278 -19.62 -16.62 1.94
C GLY A 278 -19.53 -15.29 2.71
N ALA A 279 -19.79 -14.18 2.05
CA ALA A 279 -19.82 -12.86 2.67
C ALA A 279 -20.91 -12.65 3.76
N SER A 280 -21.85 -13.58 3.90
CA SER A 280 -22.84 -13.62 4.99
C SER A 280 -22.36 -14.35 6.25
N ASP A 281 -21.15 -14.94 6.21
CA ASP A 281 -20.56 -15.67 7.33
C ASP A 281 -19.53 -14.75 8.03
N PHE A 282 -19.86 -14.35 9.26
CA PHE A 282 -19.01 -13.45 10.07
C PHE A 282 -17.58 -13.99 10.24
N ARG A 283 -17.42 -15.29 10.52
CA ARG A 283 -16.10 -15.88 10.72
C ARG A 283 -15.23 -15.75 9.47
N ARG A 284 -15.80 -15.98 8.30
CA ARG A 284 -15.07 -15.87 7.01
C ARG A 284 -14.66 -14.43 6.73
N VAL A 285 -15.56 -13.49 6.90
CA VAL A 285 -15.30 -12.06 6.68
C VAL A 285 -14.26 -11.55 7.66
N PHE A 286 -14.47 -11.81 8.95
CA PHE A 286 -13.54 -11.44 10.01
C PHE A 286 -12.14 -12.05 9.77
N THR A 287 -12.04 -13.37 9.53
CA THR A 287 -10.76 -14.03 9.27
C THR A 287 -10.05 -13.42 8.07
N GLY A 288 -10.78 -13.07 7.00
CA GLY A 288 -10.20 -12.44 5.81
C GLY A 288 -9.47 -11.13 6.13
N MET A 289 -10.09 -10.24 6.88
CA MET A 289 -9.51 -8.96 7.24
C MET A 289 -8.50 -9.06 8.40
N PHE A 290 -8.83 -9.79 9.45
CA PHE A 290 -8.01 -9.92 10.66
C PHE A 290 -6.69 -10.62 10.39
N ALA A 291 -6.69 -11.72 9.64
CA ALA A 291 -5.46 -12.42 9.28
C ALA A 291 -4.55 -11.53 8.42
N GLY A 292 -5.10 -10.78 7.46
CA GLY A 292 -4.32 -9.84 6.66
C GLY A 292 -3.67 -8.75 7.50
N LEU A 293 -4.41 -8.15 8.43
CA LEU A 293 -3.89 -7.18 9.38
C LEU A 293 -2.71 -7.75 10.20
N TRP A 294 -2.92 -8.89 10.86
CA TRP A 294 -1.92 -9.44 11.77
C TRP A 294 -0.71 -10.04 11.08
N ILE A 295 -0.84 -10.57 9.86
CA ILE A 295 0.31 -10.93 9.02
C ILE A 295 1.17 -9.68 8.79
N THR A 296 0.56 -8.55 8.46
CA THR A 296 1.26 -7.28 8.24
C THR A 296 1.95 -6.79 9.52
N VAL A 297 1.26 -6.80 10.66
CA VAL A 297 1.84 -6.43 11.96
C VAL A 297 3.05 -7.31 12.31
N ILE A 298 2.92 -8.62 12.15
CA ILE A 298 4.01 -9.58 12.43
C ILE A 298 5.21 -9.32 11.51
N CYS A 299 4.99 -9.16 10.22
CA CYS A 299 6.06 -8.84 9.26
C CYS A 299 6.77 -7.52 9.65
N THR A 300 6.02 -6.51 10.08
CA THR A 300 6.57 -5.22 10.51
C THR A 300 7.43 -5.37 11.77
N VAL A 301 6.96 -6.12 12.77
CA VAL A 301 7.74 -6.38 14.01
C VAL A 301 9.02 -7.14 13.70
N ILE A 302 8.94 -8.20 12.87
CA ILE A 302 10.13 -8.96 12.44
C ILE A 302 11.13 -8.04 11.75
N PHE A 303 10.65 -7.18 10.86
CA PHE A 303 11.50 -6.23 10.15
C PHE A 303 12.23 -5.29 11.11
N PHE A 304 11.53 -4.66 12.07
CA PHE A 304 12.16 -3.73 13.01
C PHE A 304 13.19 -4.43 13.92
N LEU A 305 12.90 -5.64 14.40
CA LEU A 305 13.85 -6.43 15.19
C LEU A 305 15.12 -6.74 14.40
N LEU A 306 15.00 -7.12 13.13
CA LEU A 306 16.12 -7.45 12.27
C LEU A 306 16.91 -6.22 11.82
N VAL A 307 16.24 -5.11 11.57
CA VAL A 307 16.89 -3.82 11.30
C VAL A 307 17.70 -3.38 12.50
N ALA A 308 17.13 -3.41 13.71
CA ALA A 308 17.83 -3.04 14.93
C ALA A 308 19.06 -3.92 15.17
N LYS A 309 18.94 -5.24 14.95
CA LYS A 309 20.03 -6.20 15.09
C LYS A 309 21.16 -5.99 14.08
N THR A 310 20.81 -5.80 12.80
CA THR A 310 21.78 -5.94 11.69
C THR A 310 22.18 -4.60 11.10
N MET A 311 21.22 -3.71 10.80
CA MET A 311 21.54 -2.38 10.27
C MET A 311 21.98 -1.41 11.38
N GLY A 312 21.44 -1.58 12.60
CA GLY A 312 21.52 -0.62 13.70
C GLY A 312 20.33 0.33 13.67
N TRP A 313 19.62 0.41 14.81
CA TRP A 313 18.41 1.20 14.90
C TRP A 313 18.68 2.71 14.70
N ASP A 314 19.72 3.21 15.36
CA ASP A 314 20.11 4.61 15.25
C ASP A 314 20.48 4.98 13.82
N PHE A 315 21.24 4.13 13.14
CA PHE A 315 21.60 4.32 11.74
C PHE A 315 20.38 4.38 10.84
N TYR A 316 19.42 3.45 11.01
CA TYR A 316 18.20 3.43 10.22
C TYR A 316 17.38 4.72 10.40
N GLN A 317 17.25 5.20 11.63
CA GLN A 317 16.54 6.45 11.93
C GLN A 317 17.31 7.69 11.43
N ASN A 318 18.63 7.71 11.57
CA ASN A 318 19.48 8.77 11.05
C ASN A 318 19.38 8.90 9.53
N LEU A 319 19.37 7.77 8.83
CA LEU A 319 19.20 7.71 7.39
C LEU A 319 17.85 8.28 6.95
N ASN A 320 16.78 7.89 7.63
CA ASN A 320 15.42 8.39 7.39
C ASN A 320 15.31 9.90 7.71
N SER A 321 15.96 10.39 8.78
CA SER A 321 15.92 11.81 9.14
C SER A 321 16.60 12.72 8.10
N LEU A 322 17.65 12.24 7.47
CA LEU A 322 18.32 12.99 6.39
C LEU A 322 17.43 13.07 5.15
N ASP A 323 16.72 12.00 4.81
CA ASP A 323 15.76 12.02 3.70
C ASP A 323 14.58 12.94 4.01
N TYR A 324 14.00 12.85 5.20
CA TYR A 324 12.90 13.70 5.66
C TYR A 324 13.26 15.20 5.60
N ASN A 325 14.52 15.55 5.91
CA ASN A 325 15.04 16.92 5.82
C ASN A 325 15.58 17.28 4.43
N LEU A 326 15.25 16.51 3.39
CA LEU A 326 15.64 16.73 1.99
C LEU A 326 17.16 16.74 1.75
N THR A 327 17.90 16.02 2.58
CA THR A 327 19.36 15.86 2.46
C THR A 327 19.78 14.38 2.45
N PRO A 328 19.18 13.54 1.57
CA PRO A 328 19.44 12.11 1.57
C PRO A 328 20.93 11.80 1.27
N THR A 329 21.48 10.85 2.00
CA THR A 329 22.91 10.46 1.91
C THR A 329 23.36 10.13 0.48
N PHE A 330 22.47 9.47 -0.28
CA PHE A 330 22.78 8.98 -1.64
C PHE A 330 22.13 9.80 -2.76
N GLY A 331 21.45 10.91 -2.45
CA GLY A 331 20.65 11.66 -3.43
C GLY A 331 19.43 10.89 -3.96
N ILE A 332 19.12 9.74 -3.37
CA ILE A 332 17.94 8.90 -3.63
C ILE A 332 17.32 8.47 -2.31
N TRP A 333 16.07 8.03 -2.36
CA TRP A 333 15.34 7.57 -1.19
C TRP A 333 16.03 6.35 -0.50
N PRO A 334 16.10 6.33 0.85
CA PRO A 334 16.82 5.29 1.59
C PRO A 334 16.03 3.97 1.67
N TYR A 335 16.01 3.21 0.57
CA TYR A 335 15.27 1.95 0.49
C TYR A 335 15.95 0.84 1.31
N PRO A 336 15.42 0.45 2.48
CA PRO A 336 16.11 -0.46 3.40
C PRO A 336 16.31 -1.87 2.81
N PHE A 337 15.45 -2.30 1.88
CA PHE A 337 15.59 -3.59 1.22
C PHE A 337 16.71 -3.60 0.18
N MET A 338 16.98 -2.48 -0.47
CA MET A 338 18.18 -2.33 -1.31
C MET A 338 19.44 -2.51 -0.46
N PHE A 339 19.49 -1.86 0.71
CA PHE A 339 20.65 -1.96 1.62
C PHE A 339 20.83 -3.35 2.21
N ALA A 340 19.74 -4.06 2.52
CA ALA A 340 19.83 -5.48 2.88
C ALA A 340 20.36 -6.34 1.73
N GLY A 341 20.01 -6.03 0.50
CA GLY A 341 20.54 -6.69 -0.70
C GLY A 341 22.04 -6.50 -0.90
N TRP A 342 22.62 -5.39 -0.38
CA TRP A 342 24.06 -5.13 -0.44
C TRP A 342 24.92 -6.10 0.38
N LEU A 343 24.31 -6.84 1.32
CA LEU A 343 24.98 -7.94 2.01
C LEU A 343 25.44 -9.04 1.06
N VAL A 344 24.86 -9.09 -0.14
CA VAL A 344 25.31 -9.98 -1.22
C VAL A 344 25.96 -9.11 -2.30
N HIS A 345 27.29 -9.23 -2.44
CA HIS A 345 28.09 -8.43 -3.36
C HIS A 345 27.95 -8.90 -4.82
N ASN A 346 26.69 -9.07 -5.27
CA ASN A 346 26.35 -9.53 -6.62
C ASN A 346 25.26 -8.67 -7.22
N THR A 347 25.58 -7.90 -8.25
CA THR A 347 24.66 -6.98 -8.92
C THR A 347 23.42 -7.69 -9.49
N ALA A 348 23.57 -8.89 -10.06
CA ALA A 348 22.44 -9.63 -10.62
C ALA A 348 21.46 -10.07 -9.52
N PHE A 349 21.98 -10.53 -8.38
CA PHE A 349 21.15 -10.85 -7.21
C PHE A 349 20.41 -9.62 -6.69
N GLN A 350 21.08 -8.48 -6.55
CA GLN A 350 20.49 -7.22 -6.08
C GLN A 350 19.36 -6.76 -7.02
N VAL A 351 19.58 -6.83 -8.33
CA VAL A 351 18.56 -6.52 -9.34
C VAL A 351 17.35 -7.44 -9.24
N VAL A 352 17.59 -8.76 -9.18
CA VAL A 352 16.49 -9.75 -9.03
C VAL A 352 15.71 -9.51 -7.75
N LEU A 353 16.39 -9.22 -6.65
CA LEU A 353 15.74 -8.95 -5.37
C LEU A 353 14.84 -7.71 -5.42
N ILE A 354 15.31 -6.61 -6.02
CA ILE A 354 14.52 -5.38 -6.23
C ILE A 354 13.29 -5.69 -7.08
N LEU A 355 13.44 -6.42 -8.18
CA LEU A 355 12.34 -6.79 -9.07
C LEU A 355 11.31 -7.70 -8.37
N VAL A 356 11.76 -8.68 -7.59
CA VAL A 356 10.88 -9.59 -6.86
C VAL A 356 10.11 -8.85 -5.76
N LEU A 357 10.74 -7.93 -5.04
CA LEU A 357 10.09 -7.10 -4.03
C LEU A 357 9.07 -6.14 -4.66
N SER A 358 9.34 -5.63 -5.86
CA SER A 358 8.41 -4.76 -6.58
C SER A 358 7.11 -5.46 -7.02
N LEU A 359 7.09 -6.80 -7.06
CA LEU A 359 5.86 -7.55 -7.29
C LEU A 359 4.78 -7.24 -6.25
N TRP A 360 5.19 -6.91 -5.04
CA TRP A 360 4.26 -6.47 -3.98
C TRP A 360 3.57 -5.16 -4.36
N PHE A 361 4.31 -4.18 -4.90
CA PHE A 361 3.73 -2.95 -5.40
C PHE A 361 2.72 -3.22 -6.52
N PHE A 362 3.07 -4.06 -7.48
CA PHE A 362 2.19 -4.39 -8.60
C PHE A 362 0.93 -5.15 -8.16
N ALA A 363 1.02 -5.94 -7.10
CA ALA A 363 -0.16 -6.56 -6.49
C ALA A 363 -1.05 -5.53 -5.77
N TRP A 364 -0.44 -4.52 -5.16
CA TRP A 364 -1.12 -3.51 -4.35
C TRP A 364 -1.81 -2.42 -5.17
N VAL A 365 -1.16 -1.90 -6.22
CA VAL A 365 -1.63 -0.71 -6.94
C VAL A 365 -3.07 -0.81 -7.46
N GLY A 366 -3.52 -2.01 -7.79
CA GLY A 366 -4.90 -2.24 -8.23
C GLY A 366 -5.91 -2.35 -7.09
N THR A 367 -5.49 -2.62 -5.84
CA THR A 367 -6.42 -2.91 -4.73
C THR A 367 -7.38 -1.76 -4.45
N LEU A 368 -6.84 -0.57 -4.32
CA LEU A 368 -7.62 0.61 -3.94
C LEU A 368 -8.48 1.10 -5.11
N PHE A 369 -7.94 1.12 -6.33
CA PHE A 369 -8.72 1.45 -7.53
C PHE A 369 -9.86 0.46 -7.78
N LEU A 370 -9.62 -0.83 -7.53
CA LEU A 370 -10.66 -1.85 -7.61
C LEU A 370 -11.80 -1.56 -6.64
N SER A 371 -11.50 -1.22 -5.39
CA SER A 371 -12.47 -0.89 -4.35
C SER A 371 -13.28 0.34 -4.72
N SER A 372 -12.64 1.43 -5.11
CA SER A 372 -13.31 2.69 -5.44
C SER A 372 -14.24 2.58 -6.64
N THR A 373 -13.89 1.76 -7.65
CA THR A 373 -14.80 1.51 -8.77
C THR A 373 -16.11 0.88 -8.31
N ARG A 374 -16.12 0.09 -7.22
CA ARG A 374 -17.35 -0.51 -6.67
C ARG A 374 -18.18 0.50 -5.88
N VAL A 375 -17.56 1.47 -5.27
CA VAL A 375 -18.26 2.57 -4.59
C VAL A 375 -18.97 3.47 -5.62
N ILE A 376 -18.27 3.85 -6.69
CA ILE A 376 -18.84 4.62 -7.81
C ILE A 376 -19.98 3.84 -8.48
N PHE A 377 -19.74 2.55 -8.76
CA PHE A 377 -20.75 1.65 -9.32
C PHE A 377 -22.03 1.61 -8.44
N ALA A 378 -21.87 1.46 -7.11
CA ALA A 378 -23.00 1.40 -6.20
C ALA A 378 -23.79 2.71 -6.15
N ALA A 379 -23.12 3.86 -6.18
CA ALA A 379 -23.75 5.16 -6.24
C ALA A 379 -24.50 5.40 -7.57
N ALA A 380 -23.95 4.92 -8.69
CA ALA A 380 -24.63 4.95 -9.98
C ALA A 380 -25.82 3.99 -10.03
N PHE A 381 -25.71 2.81 -9.42
CA PHE A 381 -26.80 1.84 -9.32
C PHE A 381 -27.99 2.39 -8.50
N ASP A 382 -27.71 3.22 -7.49
CA ASP A 382 -28.72 3.96 -6.72
C ASP A 382 -29.16 5.27 -7.43
N ARG A 383 -28.76 5.51 -8.70
CA ARG A 383 -29.08 6.68 -9.53
C ARG A 383 -28.62 8.04 -8.96
N VAL A 384 -27.61 8.03 -8.10
CA VAL A 384 -26.96 9.24 -7.59
C VAL A 384 -25.91 9.76 -8.60
N LEU A 385 -25.32 8.85 -9.37
CA LEU A 385 -24.45 9.13 -10.50
C LEU A 385 -25.11 8.67 -11.81
N PRO A 386 -24.60 9.11 -12.97
CA PRO A 386 -25.14 8.68 -14.27
C PRO A 386 -25.14 7.15 -14.42
N ASP A 387 -26.24 6.60 -14.98
CA ASP A 387 -26.45 5.16 -15.14
C ASP A 387 -25.31 4.44 -15.87
N ARG A 388 -24.62 5.13 -16.77
CA ARG A 388 -23.43 4.60 -17.47
C ARG A 388 -22.33 4.12 -16.52
N ALA A 389 -22.18 4.74 -15.35
CA ALA A 389 -21.19 4.30 -14.36
C ALA A 389 -21.55 2.96 -13.70
N ALA A 390 -22.83 2.53 -13.79
CA ALA A 390 -23.30 1.22 -13.36
C ALA A 390 -23.23 0.15 -14.48
N GLU A 391 -22.87 0.51 -15.73
CA GLU A 391 -22.73 -0.45 -16.81
C GLU A 391 -21.53 -1.37 -16.59
N VAL A 392 -21.77 -2.68 -16.58
CA VAL A 392 -20.77 -3.71 -16.40
C VAL A 392 -20.47 -4.40 -17.72
N SER A 393 -19.19 -4.45 -18.10
CA SER A 393 -18.77 -5.13 -19.35
C SER A 393 -19.16 -6.61 -19.32
N GLU A 394 -19.74 -7.12 -20.40
CA GLU A 394 -20.24 -8.50 -20.48
C GLU A 394 -19.11 -9.54 -20.32
N ARG A 395 -17.95 -9.28 -20.91
CA ARG A 395 -16.83 -10.23 -20.96
C ARG A 395 -16.04 -10.29 -19.65
N ARG A 396 -15.71 -9.14 -19.03
CA ARG A 396 -14.80 -9.06 -17.88
C ARG A 396 -15.49 -8.72 -16.56
N LYS A 397 -16.77 -8.41 -16.60
CA LYS A 397 -17.60 -8.05 -15.45
C LYS A 397 -16.99 -6.87 -14.64
N VAL A 398 -16.56 -5.83 -15.36
CA VAL A 398 -15.95 -4.62 -14.79
C VAL A 398 -16.81 -3.42 -15.15
N PRO A 399 -17.09 -2.51 -14.20
CA PRO A 399 -17.75 -1.23 -14.47
C PRO A 399 -16.76 -0.26 -15.12
N VAL A 400 -16.73 -0.26 -16.46
CA VAL A 400 -15.71 0.45 -17.25
C VAL A 400 -15.77 1.97 -17.03
N TRP A 401 -16.96 2.55 -17.00
CA TRP A 401 -17.13 3.99 -16.79
C TRP A 401 -16.71 4.42 -15.38
N SER A 402 -16.98 3.60 -14.35
CA SER A 402 -16.47 3.83 -13.00
C SER A 402 -14.95 3.82 -12.96
N LEU A 403 -14.31 2.93 -13.74
CA LEU A 403 -12.85 2.89 -13.86
C LEU A 403 -12.31 4.15 -14.55
N ILE A 404 -12.91 4.60 -15.63
CA ILE A 404 -12.52 5.84 -16.33
C ILE A 404 -12.64 7.05 -15.39
N LEU A 405 -13.73 7.15 -14.62
CA LEU A 405 -13.93 8.20 -13.61
C LEU A 405 -12.87 8.17 -12.50
N MET A 406 -12.25 7.02 -12.24
CA MET A 406 -11.11 6.94 -11.33
C MET A 406 -9.81 7.39 -11.97
N LEU A 407 -9.52 6.94 -13.19
CA LEU A 407 -8.20 7.11 -13.80
C LEU A 407 -7.97 8.50 -14.40
N LEU A 408 -8.97 9.09 -15.06
CA LEU A 408 -8.79 10.38 -15.74
C LEU A 408 -8.51 11.54 -14.77
N PRO A 409 -9.30 11.76 -13.69
CA PRO A 409 -8.99 12.81 -12.73
C PRO A 409 -7.67 12.57 -12.01
N ALA A 410 -7.33 11.31 -11.70
CA ALA A 410 -6.05 10.96 -11.11
C ALA A 410 -4.87 11.37 -12.00
N ALA A 411 -4.98 11.17 -13.33
CA ALA A 411 -3.96 11.61 -14.27
C ALA A 411 -3.83 13.13 -14.34
N GLY A 412 -4.96 13.86 -14.28
CA GLY A 412 -4.95 15.34 -14.19
C GLY A 412 -4.28 15.84 -12.93
N LEU A 413 -4.62 15.24 -11.77
CA LEU A 413 -4.02 15.59 -10.48
C LEU A 413 -2.53 15.19 -10.38
N ALA A 414 -2.09 14.19 -11.14
CA ALA A 414 -0.66 13.87 -11.24
C ALA A 414 0.16 15.07 -11.73
N ALA A 415 -0.35 15.83 -12.70
CA ALA A 415 0.31 17.05 -13.17
C ALA A 415 0.29 18.15 -12.09
N VAL A 416 -0.84 18.33 -11.41
CA VAL A 416 -0.96 19.32 -10.32
C VAL A 416 0.02 18.99 -9.19
N TYR A 417 0.09 17.73 -8.75
CA TYR A 417 1.03 17.29 -7.72
C TYR A 417 2.49 17.52 -8.13
N ALA A 418 2.86 17.12 -9.33
CA ALA A 418 4.24 17.20 -9.78
C ALA A 418 4.73 18.64 -9.96
N TYR A 419 3.86 19.56 -10.43
CA TYR A 419 4.27 20.90 -10.85
C TYR A 419 3.79 22.03 -9.94
N SER A 420 2.84 21.80 -9.02
CA SER A 420 2.40 22.79 -8.05
C SER A 420 3.08 22.57 -6.69
N THR A 421 3.96 23.49 -6.30
CA THR A 421 4.61 23.46 -4.98
C THR A 421 3.61 23.60 -3.84
N THR A 422 2.60 24.47 -4.00
CA THR A 422 1.55 24.68 -2.99
C THR A 422 0.73 23.41 -2.76
N PHE A 423 0.29 22.76 -3.83
CA PHE A 423 -0.50 21.53 -3.72
C PHE A 423 0.30 20.40 -3.06
N ARG A 424 1.57 20.27 -3.41
CA ARG A 424 2.46 19.25 -2.85
C ARG A 424 2.68 19.42 -1.34
N THR A 425 2.79 20.66 -0.87
CA THR A 425 2.94 20.96 0.58
C THR A 425 1.73 20.54 1.41
N TYR A 426 0.53 20.51 0.83
CA TYR A 426 -0.72 20.15 1.52
C TYR A 426 -1.17 18.71 1.26
N THR A 427 -0.50 17.97 0.39
CA THR A 427 -0.66 16.53 0.25
C THR A 427 0.43 15.83 1.04
N LEU A 428 0.11 14.87 1.81
CA LEU A 428 0.89 13.99 2.70
C LEU A 428 2.38 13.71 2.33
N ASP A 429 3.14 14.72 1.91
CA ASP A 429 4.60 14.66 1.76
C ASP A 429 5.27 15.32 2.96
#